data_d467d707df109e8fc4c88a9422558573
#
_entry.id   d467d707df109e8fc4c88a9422558573
#
_cell.length_a   1.000
_cell.length_b   1.000
_cell.length_c   1.000
_cell.angle_alpha   90.00
_cell.angle_beta   90.00
_cell.angle_gamma   90.00
#
_symmetry.space_group_name_H-M   'P 1'
#
loop_
_entity.id
_entity.type
_entity.pdbx_description
1 polymer ?
#
loop_
_entity_poly.entity_id
_entity_poly.type
_entity_poly.pdbx_seq_one_letter_code
_entity_poly.pdbx_strand_id
1 'polypeptide(L)'
;MKKTVSFLFFSLILTAVLFASGEILSSAEDSIELKGMIFNNQDRVKNVVIKVYSNNKLIKTEHLGNSNRLRTNLPINAELTIEISAPGYHAKRFIFDTHLPNDIGRTPSYQFDIDIFREEELAGVNTSILDFPVGIVEYDTKKKEFIRNKKYTKRMKKAYLDLWQEAQMSDRSGLD
;
A
#
# COMPACT_ATOMS: atom_id res chain seq x y z
N MET A 1 64.97 -57.91 15.28
CA MET A 1 64.19 -57.36 14.17
C MET A 1 63.00 -56.59 14.81
N LYS A 2 63.09 -55.29 14.93
CA LYS A 2 62.05 -54.43 15.50
C LYS A 2 61.37 -53.67 14.35
N LYS A 3 60.06 -53.90 14.15
CA LYS A 3 59.23 -53.18 13.17
C LYS A 3 58.67 -51.94 13.83
N THR A 4 59.10 -50.78 13.41
CA THR A 4 58.54 -49.47 13.78
C THR A 4 57.28 -49.22 12.96
N VAL A 5 56.14 -49.02 13.66
CA VAL A 5 54.86 -48.62 13.07
C VAL A 5 54.79 -47.12 13.18
N SER A 6 54.78 -46.45 12.01
CA SER A 6 54.60 -45.01 11.92
C SER A 6 53.12 -44.67 11.96
N PHE A 7 52.68 -43.93 12.98
CA PHE A 7 51.31 -43.43 13.09
C PHE A 7 51.23 -42.05 12.41
N LEU A 8 50.59 -42.02 11.27
CA LEU A 8 50.26 -40.75 10.58
C LEU A 8 48.99 -40.20 11.24
N PHE A 9 49.16 -39.10 12.02
CA PHE A 9 48.03 -38.30 12.51
C PHE A 9 47.49 -37.46 11.39
N PHE A 10 46.31 -37.81 10.86
CA PHE A 10 45.55 -37.01 9.92
C PHE A 10 44.72 -35.99 10.74
N SER A 11 45.22 -34.75 10.85
CA SER A 11 44.50 -33.65 11.49
C SER A 11 43.39 -33.16 10.57
N LEU A 12 42.17 -33.55 10.85
CA LEU A 12 40.96 -33.04 10.19
C LEU A 12 40.62 -31.66 10.76
N ILE A 13 40.99 -30.60 10.06
CA ILE A 13 40.59 -29.23 10.39
C ILE A 13 39.15 -29.05 9.91
N LEU A 14 38.20 -29.15 10.85
CA LEU A 14 36.78 -28.82 10.65
C LEU A 14 36.61 -27.30 10.72
N THR A 15 36.66 -26.63 9.56
CA THR A 15 36.31 -25.22 9.46
C THR A 15 34.79 -25.05 9.60
N ALA A 16 34.32 -24.67 10.78
CA ALA A 16 32.95 -24.22 11.01
C ALA A 16 32.75 -22.86 10.33
N VAL A 17 32.08 -22.85 9.17
CA VAL A 17 31.58 -21.63 8.55
C VAL A 17 30.33 -21.17 9.33
N LEU A 18 30.52 -20.22 10.22
CA LEU A 18 29.43 -19.49 10.87
C LEU A 18 28.76 -18.62 9.80
N PHE A 19 27.66 -19.09 9.22
CA PHE A 19 26.72 -18.21 8.55
C PHE A 19 26.08 -17.33 9.60
N ALA A 20 26.60 -16.12 9.77
CA ALA A 20 25.89 -15.08 10.47
C ALA A 20 24.69 -14.69 9.59
N SER A 21 23.55 -15.36 9.82
CA SER A 21 22.25 -14.89 9.37
C SER A 21 22.01 -13.58 10.11
N GLY A 22 22.36 -12.47 9.49
CA GLY A 22 21.95 -11.15 9.94
C GLY A 22 20.42 -11.09 9.85
N GLU A 23 19.73 -11.48 10.91
CA GLU A 23 18.36 -11.09 11.12
C GLU A 23 18.37 -9.55 11.17
N ILE A 24 17.91 -8.92 10.08
CA ILE A 24 17.54 -7.52 10.12
C ILE A 24 16.32 -7.49 11.07
N LEU A 25 16.60 -7.23 12.34
CA LEU A 25 15.57 -6.80 13.29
C LEU A 25 15.03 -5.48 12.74
N SER A 26 14.00 -5.57 11.89
CA SER A 26 13.16 -4.44 11.58
C SER A 26 12.47 -4.05 12.88
N SER A 27 12.99 -3.04 13.54
CA SER A 27 12.38 -2.51 14.74
C SER A 27 10.95 -2.09 14.42
N ALA A 28 9.97 -2.62 15.14
CA ALA A 28 8.55 -2.31 14.98
C ALA A 28 8.23 -0.81 15.29
N GLU A 29 9.24 -0.03 15.67
CA GLU A 29 9.12 1.39 16.02
C GLU A 29 9.08 2.32 14.81
N ASP A 30 9.57 1.89 13.63
CA ASP A 30 9.75 2.75 12.46
C ASP A 30 8.66 2.53 11.39
N SER A 31 7.43 2.30 11.78
CA SER A 31 6.34 2.07 10.83
C SER A 31 5.07 2.82 11.19
N ILE A 32 4.36 3.28 10.15
CA ILE A 32 3.05 3.93 10.27
C ILE A 32 1.96 2.88 10.08
N GLU A 33 1.07 2.72 11.05
CA GLU A 33 -0.09 1.87 10.91
C GLU A 33 -1.12 2.52 9.99
N LEU A 34 -1.39 1.90 8.84
CA LEU A 34 -2.44 2.27 7.90
C LEU A 34 -3.65 1.38 8.11
N LYS A 35 -4.81 2.00 8.35
CA LYS A 35 -6.12 1.33 8.43
C LYS A 35 -7.04 1.85 7.35
N GLY A 36 -7.90 0.98 6.80
CA GLY A 36 -8.85 1.40 5.79
C GLY A 36 -10.02 0.45 5.64
N MET A 37 -11.11 0.97 5.07
CA MET A 37 -12.23 0.18 4.61
C MET A 37 -12.55 0.50 3.16
N ILE A 38 -12.83 -0.54 2.37
CA ILE A 38 -13.04 -0.45 0.93
C ILE A 38 -14.49 -0.81 0.62
N PHE A 39 -15.16 0.09 -0.12
CA PHE A 39 -16.57 -0.02 -0.46
C PHE A 39 -16.80 0.21 -1.96
N ASN A 40 -17.98 -0.17 -2.42
CA ASN A 40 -18.64 0.31 -3.63
C ASN A 40 -20.08 0.65 -3.25
N ASN A 41 -20.46 1.92 -3.30
CA ASN A 41 -21.81 2.39 -2.95
C ASN A 41 -22.32 1.84 -1.60
N GLN A 42 -21.48 1.86 -0.55
CA GLN A 42 -21.72 1.30 0.79
C GLN A 42 -21.61 -0.23 0.91
N ASP A 43 -21.60 -0.96 -0.21
CA ASP A 43 -21.34 -2.40 -0.20
C ASP A 43 -19.89 -2.72 0.05
N ARG A 44 -19.63 -3.79 0.79
CA ARG A 44 -18.25 -4.25 1.09
C ARG A 44 -17.65 -4.90 -0.14
N VAL A 45 -16.49 -4.41 -0.57
CA VAL A 45 -15.73 -5.03 -1.65
C VAL A 45 -14.89 -6.18 -1.09
N LYS A 46 -14.94 -7.35 -1.75
CA LYS A 46 -14.15 -8.53 -1.40
C LYS A 46 -12.98 -8.70 -2.37
N ASN A 47 -12.04 -9.57 -2.02
CA ASN A 47 -10.87 -9.91 -2.84
C ASN A 47 -10.03 -8.68 -3.22
N VAL A 48 -10.02 -7.70 -2.32
CA VAL A 48 -9.23 -6.47 -2.50
C VAL A 48 -7.76 -6.79 -2.43
N VAL A 49 -7.01 -6.21 -3.35
CA VAL A 49 -5.54 -6.23 -3.37
C VAL A 49 -5.03 -4.82 -3.14
N ILE A 50 -4.16 -4.68 -2.17
CA ILE A 50 -3.48 -3.43 -1.86
C ILE A 50 -2.02 -3.57 -2.29
N LYS A 51 -1.55 -2.66 -3.11
CA LYS A 51 -0.14 -2.59 -3.50
C LYS A 51 0.46 -1.29 -3.02
N VAL A 52 1.65 -1.37 -2.45
CA VAL A 52 2.42 -0.22 -1.98
C VAL A 52 3.66 -0.08 -2.84
N TYR A 53 3.84 1.10 -3.41
CA TYR A 53 4.99 1.44 -4.23
C TYR A 53 5.79 2.55 -3.56
N SER A 54 7.12 2.46 -3.63
CA SER A 54 8.06 3.54 -3.31
C SER A 54 8.94 3.77 -4.52
N ASN A 55 9.08 5.01 -4.98
CA ASN A 55 9.83 5.35 -6.19
C ASN A 55 9.45 4.46 -7.40
N ASN A 56 8.16 4.25 -7.63
CA ASN A 56 7.59 3.37 -8.66
C ASN A 56 7.95 1.88 -8.54
N LYS A 57 8.63 1.46 -7.47
CA LYS A 57 8.94 0.06 -7.19
C LYS A 57 7.92 -0.52 -6.22
N LEU A 58 7.31 -1.65 -6.58
CA LEU A 58 6.43 -2.40 -5.69
C LEU A 58 7.25 -2.92 -4.48
N ILE A 59 6.86 -2.50 -3.27
CA ILE A 59 7.52 -2.89 -2.02
C ILE A 59 6.65 -3.80 -1.15
N LYS A 60 5.33 -3.79 -1.34
CA LYS A 60 4.40 -4.61 -0.56
C LYS A 60 3.13 -4.92 -1.34
N THR A 61 2.58 -6.12 -1.11
CA THR A 61 1.25 -6.52 -1.58
C THR A 61 0.49 -7.17 -0.42
N GLU A 62 -0.76 -6.77 -0.22
CA GLU A 62 -1.70 -7.34 0.75
C GLU A 62 -2.94 -7.84 0.04
N HIS A 63 -3.43 -9.02 0.42
CA HIS A 63 -4.67 -9.61 -0.10
C HIS A 63 -5.68 -9.72 1.03
N LEU A 64 -6.82 -9.05 0.91
CA LEU A 64 -7.82 -8.99 1.99
C LEU A 64 -8.83 -10.16 1.97
N GLY A 65 -8.86 -10.97 0.90
CA GLY A 65 -9.79 -12.09 0.75
C GLY A 65 -11.25 -11.64 0.92
N ASN A 66 -11.97 -12.26 1.85
CA ASN A 66 -13.37 -11.92 2.14
C ASN A 66 -13.56 -10.64 2.98
N SER A 67 -12.48 -10.04 3.46
CA SER A 67 -12.53 -8.79 4.23
C SER A 67 -12.46 -7.58 3.29
N ASN A 68 -13.12 -6.49 3.68
CA ASN A 68 -12.91 -5.17 3.08
C ASN A 68 -12.08 -4.24 4.00
N ARG A 69 -11.49 -4.78 5.08
CA ARG A 69 -10.72 -4.02 6.06
C ARG A 69 -9.24 -4.24 5.85
N LEU A 70 -8.53 -3.16 5.61
CA LEU A 70 -7.08 -3.11 5.59
C LEU A 70 -6.53 -2.77 6.97
N ARG A 71 -5.48 -3.45 7.36
CA ARG A 71 -4.59 -3.04 8.45
C ARG A 71 -3.17 -3.47 8.08
N THR A 72 -2.31 -2.51 7.81
CA THR A 72 -0.93 -2.77 7.38
C THR A 72 0.02 -1.71 7.93
N ASN A 73 1.30 -2.04 7.99
CA ASN A 73 2.35 -1.12 8.38
C ASN A 73 3.10 -0.63 7.14
N LEU A 74 3.37 0.68 7.11
CA LEU A 74 4.09 1.36 6.06
C LEU A 74 5.45 1.86 6.59
N PRO A 75 6.52 1.85 5.78
CA PRO A 75 7.79 2.44 6.17
C PRO A 75 7.63 3.96 6.37
N ILE A 76 8.40 4.53 7.30
CA ILE A 76 8.54 5.97 7.46
C ILE A 76 9.54 6.55 6.45
N ASN A 77 9.58 7.88 6.34
CA ASN A 77 10.54 8.64 5.53
C ASN A 77 10.53 8.29 4.03
N ALA A 78 9.34 8.09 3.48
CA ALA A 78 9.14 7.78 2.06
C ALA A 78 7.87 8.43 1.51
N GLU A 79 7.88 8.79 0.21
CA GLU A 79 6.65 9.03 -0.53
C GLU A 79 6.18 7.70 -1.13
N LEU A 80 4.99 7.29 -0.76
CA LEU A 80 4.39 6.02 -1.14
C LEU A 80 3.18 6.25 -2.04
N THR A 81 3.05 5.42 -3.08
CA THR A 81 1.78 5.27 -3.80
C THR A 81 1.07 4.03 -3.29
N ILE A 82 -0.14 4.20 -2.78
CA ILE A 82 -1.01 3.11 -2.33
C ILE A 82 -2.03 2.87 -3.43
N GLU A 83 -2.02 1.68 -4.03
CA GLU A 83 -2.99 1.25 -5.03
C GLU A 83 -3.96 0.25 -4.40
N ILE A 84 -5.25 0.48 -4.61
CA ILE A 84 -6.35 -0.35 -4.14
C ILE A 84 -7.09 -0.86 -5.37
N SER A 85 -7.18 -2.16 -5.52
CA SER A 85 -7.85 -2.81 -6.65
C SER A 85 -8.64 -4.04 -6.21
N ALA A 86 -9.62 -4.45 -7.01
CA ALA A 86 -10.33 -5.72 -6.87
C ALA A 86 -10.77 -6.21 -8.25
N PRO A 87 -11.02 -7.52 -8.46
CA PRO A 87 -11.52 -8.04 -9.73
C PRO A 87 -12.86 -7.39 -10.12
N GLY A 88 -12.96 -6.87 -11.35
CA GLY A 88 -14.14 -6.17 -11.87
C GLY A 88 -14.31 -4.74 -11.37
N TYR A 89 -13.28 -4.15 -10.76
CA TYR A 89 -13.28 -2.78 -10.27
C TYR A 89 -12.10 -1.98 -10.81
N HIS A 90 -12.34 -0.69 -11.07
CA HIS A 90 -11.26 0.26 -11.37
C HIS A 90 -10.36 0.46 -10.16
N ALA A 91 -9.06 0.39 -10.37
CA ALA A 91 -8.09 0.68 -9.32
C ALA A 91 -8.15 2.15 -8.88
N LYS A 92 -8.00 2.39 -7.58
CA LYS A 92 -7.78 3.74 -7.03
C LYS A 92 -6.43 3.84 -6.37
N ARG A 93 -5.81 5.02 -6.51
CA ARG A 93 -4.50 5.30 -5.93
C ARG A 93 -4.56 6.55 -5.07
N PHE A 94 -3.75 6.61 -4.03
CA PHE A 94 -3.44 7.85 -3.32
C PHE A 94 -1.96 7.89 -2.95
N ILE A 95 -1.42 9.11 -2.83
CA ILE A 95 -0.06 9.33 -2.37
C ILE A 95 -0.08 9.48 -0.86
N PHE A 96 0.87 8.83 -0.20
CA PHE A 96 1.06 8.93 1.25
C PHE A 96 2.51 9.29 1.53
N ASP A 97 2.72 10.55 1.91
CA ASP A 97 4.00 11.04 2.39
C ASP A 97 4.18 10.65 3.86
N THR A 98 5.12 9.76 4.11
CA THR A 98 5.39 9.21 5.45
C THR A 98 6.57 9.89 6.14
N HIS A 99 7.08 11.03 5.62
CA HIS A 99 8.11 11.80 6.29
C HIS A 99 7.57 12.41 7.58
N LEU A 100 8.30 12.18 8.67
CA LEU A 100 7.95 12.63 10.00
C LEU A 100 9.08 13.49 10.59
N PRO A 101 8.77 14.48 11.45
CA PRO A 101 9.77 15.19 12.24
C PRO A 101 10.56 14.23 13.15
N ASN A 102 11.84 14.52 13.39
CA ASN A 102 12.70 13.68 14.23
C ASN A 102 12.29 13.64 15.71
N ASP A 103 11.50 14.60 16.16
CA ASP A 103 11.07 14.76 17.55
C ASP A 103 9.65 14.25 17.82
N ILE A 104 9.12 13.39 16.93
CA ILE A 104 7.80 12.82 17.09
C ILE A 104 7.82 11.78 18.21
N GLY A 105 7.14 12.06 19.33
CA GLY A 105 7.16 11.19 20.50
C GLY A 105 6.45 9.83 20.29
N ARG A 106 5.50 9.75 19.35
CA ARG A 106 4.79 8.53 18.96
C ARG A 106 4.39 8.62 17.50
N THR A 107 4.71 7.58 16.75
CA THR A 107 4.30 7.44 15.34
C THR A 107 2.76 7.41 15.21
N PRO A 108 2.14 8.36 14.49
CA PRO A 108 0.70 8.38 14.34
C PRO A 108 0.24 7.29 13.38
N SER A 109 -1.00 6.82 13.55
CA SER A 109 -1.69 5.99 12.56
C SER A 109 -2.51 6.84 11.62
N TYR A 110 -2.87 6.29 10.44
CA TYR A 110 -3.80 6.92 9.53
C TYR A 110 -4.96 5.98 9.19
N GLN A 111 -6.17 6.54 9.17
CA GLN A 111 -7.37 5.79 8.80
C GLN A 111 -8.09 6.45 7.63
N PHE A 112 -8.61 5.62 6.71
CA PHE A 112 -9.38 6.06 5.56
C PHE A 112 -10.53 5.13 5.24
N ASP A 113 -11.54 5.66 4.56
CA ASP A 113 -12.57 4.89 3.86
C ASP A 113 -12.53 5.31 2.39
N ILE A 114 -12.66 4.34 1.49
CA ILE A 114 -12.56 4.58 0.05
C ILE A 114 -13.59 3.76 -0.71
N ASP A 115 -14.30 4.43 -1.62
CA ASP A 115 -15.15 3.77 -2.61
C ASP A 115 -14.37 3.54 -3.89
N ILE A 116 -14.52 2.35 -4.50
CA ILE A 116 -14.01 2.02 -5.83
C ILE A 116 -15.17 1.71 -6.76
N PHE A 117 -15.09 2.14 -8.01
CA PHE A 117 -16.12 1.91 -9.03
C PHE A 117 -15.98 0.53 -9.65
N ARG A 118 -17.09 -0.13 -9.94
CA ARG A 118 -17.10 -1.29 -10.83
C ARG A 118 -16.79 -0.84 -12.26
N GLU A 119 -16.17 -1.71 -13.03
CA GLU A 119 -15.89 -1.44 -14.44
C GLU A 119 -17.18 -1.16 -15.24
N GLU A 120 -18.26 -1.87 -14.94
CA GLU A 120 -19.58 -1.68 -15.55
C GLU A 120 -20.23 -0.33 -15.24
N GLU A 121 -19.96 0.26 -14.05
CA GLU A 121 -20.51 1.57 -13.64
C GLU A 121 -19.98 2.73 -14.47
N LEU A 122 -18.84 2.55 -15.13
CA LEU A 122 -18.16 3.55 -15.95
C LEU A 122 -18.01 3.09 -17.40
N ALA A 123 -18.84 2.15 -17.86
CA ALA A 123 -18.83 1.70 -19.23
C ALA A 123 -19.17 2.86 -20.20
N GLY A 124 -18.44 2.94 -21.31
CA GLY A 124 -18.70 3.92 -22.37
C GLY A 124 -18.17 5.34 -22.13
N VAL A 125 -17.52 5.62 -21.00
CA VAL A 125 -16.91 6.93 -20.71
C VAL A 125 -15.38 6.85 -20.61
N ASN A 126 -14.72 8.01 -20.75
CA ASN A 126 -13.26 8.09 -20.64
C ASN A 126 -12.80 8.07 -19.18
N THR A 127 -12.22 6.94 -18.76
CA THR A 127 -11.79 6.70 -17.38
C THR A 127 -10.35 7.16 -17.08
N SER A 128 -9.66 7.90 -17.98
CA SER A 128 -8.26 8.32 -17.81
C SER A 128 -7.99 9.12 -16.53
N ILE A 129 -9.01 9.79 -15.97
CA ILE A 129 -8.89 10.50 -14.70
C ILE A 129 -8.61 9.55 -13.52
N LEU A 130 -8.98 8.26 -13.63
CA LEU A 130 -8.73 7.26 -12.59
C LEU A 130 -7.25 6.88 -12.46
N ASP A 131 -6.42 7.20 -13.45
CA ASP A 131 -4.97 6.99 -13.38
C ASP A 131 -4.28 7.94 -12.40
N PHE A 132 -4.93 9.05 -12.07
CA PHE A 132 -4.40 10.02 -11.11
C PHE A 132 -4.76 9.64 -9.67
N PRO A 133 -3.89 9.96 -8.68
CA PRO A 133 -4.19 9.75 -7.28
C PRO A 133 -5.47 10.49 -6.86
N VAL A 134 -6.34 9.84 -6.09
CA VAL A 134 -7.58 10.46 -5.56
C VAL A 134 -7.31 11.42 -4.42
N GLY A 135 -6.14 11.36 -3.81
CA GLY A 135 -5.74 12.19 -2.68
C GLY A 135 -4.26 12.14 -2.42
N ILE A 136 -3.80 13.11 -1.67
CA ILE A 136 -2.44 13.18 -1.12
C ILE A 136 -2.59 13.29 0.39
N VAL A 137 -1.90 12.45 1.13
CA VAL A 137 -1.86 12.43 2.60
C VAL A 137 -0.46 12.85 3.03
N GLU A 138 -0.38 13.78 3.96
CA GLU A 138 0.87 14.35 4.46
C GLU A 138 0.76 14.62 5.96
N TYR A 139 1.89 14.67 6.68
CA TYR A 139 1.91 14.95 8.10
C TYR A 139 1.80 16.45 8.38
N ASP A 140 0.78 16.86 9.16
CA ASP A 140 0.62 18.23 9.64
C ASP A 140 1.33 18.38 10.99
N THR A 141 2.44 19.12 11.02
CA THR A 141 3.24 19.32 12.22
C THR A 141 2.50 20.13 13.32
N LYS A 142 1.53 20.97 12.93
CA LYS A 142 0.73 21.76 13.88
C LYS A 142 -0.33 20.90 14.57
N LYS A 143 -0.97 20.01 13.81
CA LYS A 143 -2.01 19.12 14.31
C LYS A 143 -1.44 17.81 14.88
N LYS A 144 -0.19 17.51 14.57
CA LYS A 144 0.49 16.25 14.92
C LYS A 144 -0.24 15.00 14.41
N GLU A 145 -0.81 15.10 13.23
CA GLU A 145 -1.57 14.02 12.59
C GLU A 145 -1.36 14.01 11.08
N PHE A 146 -1.63 12.85 10.43
CA PHE A 146 -1.72 12.77 8.98
C PHE A 146 -3.04 13.38 8.50
N ILE A 147 -2.95 14.27 7.52
CA ILE A 147 -4.11 14.94 6.92
C ILE A 147 -4.10 14.77 5.40
N ARG A 148 -5.29 14.85 4.81
CA ARG A 148 -5.44 14.91 3.35
C ARG A 148 -5.20 16.35 2.87
N ASN A 149 -4.49 16.50 1.76
CA ASN A 149 -4.40 17.75 1.04
C ASN A 149 -5.82 18.15 0.55
N LYS A 150 -6.45 19.09 1.24
CA LYS A 150 -7.86 19.46 1.02
C LYS A 150 -8.10 19.99 -0.39
N LYS A 151 -7.19 20.82 -0.93
CA LYS A 151 -7.33 21.43 -2.26
C LYS A 151 -7.28 20.38 -3.35
N TYR A 152 -6.29 19.48 -3.28
CA TYR A 152 -6.14 18.37 -4.21
C TYR A 152 -7.34 17.41 -4.15
N THR A 153 -7.70 16.95 -2.95
CA THR A 153 -8.80 16.01 -2.73
C THR A 153 -10.15 16.58 -3.21
N LYS A 154 -10.42 17.89 -2.98
CA LYS A 154 -11.64 18.53 -3.48
C LYS A 154 -11.70 18.51 -5.02
N ARG A 155 -10.59 18.81 -5.70
CA ARG A 155 -10.50 18.77 -7.16
C ARG A 155 -10.77 17.37 -7.70
N MET A 156 -10.09 16.36 -7.14
CA MET A 156 -10.25 14.97 -7.57
C MET A 156 -11.66 14.45 -7.30
N LYS A 157 -12.23 14.76 -6.12
CA LYS A 157 -13.61 14.39 -5.80
C LYS A 157 -14.61 14.95 -6.82
N LYS A 158 -14.42 16.21 -7.27
CA LYS A 158 -15.25 16.80 -8.32
C LYS A 158 -15.09 16.04 -9.63
N ALA A 159 -13.86 15.79 -10.08
CA ALA A 159 -13.60 15.07 -11.32
C ALA A 159 -14.19 13.65 -11.34
N TYR A 160 -14.15 12.95 -10.21
CA TYR A 160 -14.78 11.63 -10.06
C TYR A 160 -16.31 11.71 -10.08
N LEU A 161 -16.89 12.75 -9.51
CA LEU A 161 -18.33 12.98 -9.57
C LEU A 161 -18.78 13.30 -11.00
N ASP A 162 -18.05 14.16 -11.71
CA ASP A 162 -18.32 14.51 -13.10
C ASP A 162 -18.26 13.26 -13.99
N LEU A 163 -17.23 12.41 -13.83
CA LEU A 163 -17.10 11.12 -14.53
C LEU A 163 -18.29 10.20 -14.27
N TRP A 164 -18.70 10.05 -13.01
CA TRP A 164 -19.84 9.20 -12.65
C TRP A 164 -21.15 9.72 -13.26
N GLN A 165 -21.36 11.05 -13.26
CA GLN A 165 -22.54 11.66 -13.89
C GLN A 165 -22.56 11.43 -15.41
N GLU A 166 -21.40 11.55 -16.09
CA GLU A 166 -21.26 11.26 -17.52
C GLU A 166 -21.64 9.80 -17.83
N ALA A 167 -21.16 8.84 -17.03
CA ALA A 167 -21.52 7.44 -17.20
C ALA A 167 -23.03 7.19 -17.06
N GLN A 168 -23.69 7.83 -16.07
CA GLN A 168 -25.15 7.71 -15.89
C GLN A 168 -25.96 8.31 -17.04
N MET A 169 -25.43 9.35 -17.72
CA MET A 169 -26.08 9.95 -18.89
C MET A 169 -25.90 9.06 -20.12
N SER A 170 -24.72 8.47 -20.30
CA SER A 170 -24.41 7.56 -21.41
C SER A 170 -25.27 6.31 -21.39
N ASP A 171 -25.47 5.72 -20.21
CA ASP A 171 -26.32 4.53 -20.04
C ASP A 171 -27.78 4.79 -20.43
N ARG A 172 -28.32 5.97 -20.09
CA ARG A 172 -29.69 6.37 -20.45
C ARG A 172 -29.89 6.61 -21.93
N SER A 173 -28.89 7.12 -22.63
CA SER A 173 -28.97 7.42 -24.07
C SER A 173 -28.84 6.18 -24.96
N GLY A 174 -28.38 5.06 -24.43
CA GLY A 174 -28.30 3.78 -25.14
C GLY A 174 -29.57 2.94 -25.07
N LEU A 175 -30.62 3.42 -24.40
CA LEU A 175 -31.90 2.75 -24.23
C LEU A 175 -33.02 3.28 -25.18
N ASP A 176 -32.73 4.27 -26.01
CA ASP A 176 -33.60 4.83 -27.06
C ASP A 176 -33.20 4.24 -28.44
#